data_de40bbbc75a6b9354c0e026fc5ab3d47
#
_entry.id   de40bbbc75a6b9354c0e026fc5ab3d47
#
_cell.length_a   1.000
_cell.length_b   1.000
_cell.length_c   1.000
_cell.angle_alpha   90.00
_cell.angle_beta   90.00
_cell.angle_gamma   90.00
#
_symmetry.space_group_name_H-M   'P 1'
#
loop_
_entity.id
_entity.type
_entity.pdbx_description
1 polymer ?
#
loop_
_entity_poly.entity_id
_entity_poly.type
_entity_poly.pdbx_seq_one_letter_code
_entity_poly.pdbx_strand_id
1 'polypeptide(L)'
;MQNQTKLAIVFTLLSSTALADAPCDYKVDNKIIYEGHIESVRLVSKSIDKVPKVKNIRNCKVSIEARVDGELYPSKGEYMFGPDMSQMDACSHAEDRAKRGIMREIIPETLKSEKSLNCDLTKSRKQCKVIYMNTSIGKVKFMESCEE
;
A
#
# COMPACT_ATOMS: atom_id res chain seq x y z
N MET A 1 -54.93 -60.57 -23.15
CA MET A 1 -55.05 -59.37 -22.24
C MET A 1 -53.68 -58.90 -21.98
N GLN A 2 -53.25 -57.86 -22.70
CA GLN A 2 -51.96 -57.26 -22.59
C GLN A 2 -52.11 -55.88 -21.93
N ASN A 3 -51.64 -55.75 -20.67
CA ASN A 3 -51.56 -54.50 -19.96
C ASN A 3 -50.26 -53.78 -20.37
N GLN A 4 -50.39 -52.74 -21.19
CA GLN A 4 -49.26 -51.83 -21.44
C GLN A 4 -49.21 -50.75 -20.36
N THR A 5 -48.25 -50.88 -19.50
CA THR A 5 -47.92 -49.82 -18.51
C THR A 5 -47.13 -48.73 -19.24
N LYS A 6 -47.76 -47.59 -19.41
CA LYS A 6 -47.09 -46.39 -19.97
C LYS A 6 -46.24 -45.78 -18.85
N LEU A 7 -44.93 -45.89 -19.03
CA LEU A 7 -43.95 -45.21 -18.17
C LEU A 7 -43.86 -43.72 -18.61
N ALA A 8 -44.40 -42.84 -17.80
CA ALA A 8 -44.28 -41.39 -18.01
C ALA A 8 -42.92 -40.95 -17.47
N ILE A 9 -42.02 -40.62 -18.36
CA ILE A 9 -40.71 -39.99 -17.98
C ILE A 9 -40.99 -38.49 -17.76
N VAL A 10 -40.98 -38.14 -16.50
CA VAL A 10 -41.01 -36.72 -16.10
C VAL A 10 -39.59 -36.15 -16.24
N PHE A 11 -39.38 -35.36 -17.31
CA PHE A 11 -38.20 -34.54 -17.45
C PHE A 11 -38.31 -33.34 -16.51
N THR A 12 -37.67 -33.42 -15.35
CA THR A 12 -37.42 -32.24 -14.52
C THR A 12 -36.35 -31.40 -15.18
N LEU A 13 -36.76 -30.33 -15.81
CA LEU A 13 -35.89 -29.24 -16.24
C LEU A 13 -35.29 -28.57 -15.00
N LEU A 14 -34.07 -28.95 -14.66
CA LEU A 14 -33.23 -28.20 -13.73
C LEU A 14 -32.92 -26.84 -14.39
N SER A 15 -33.76 -25.88 -14.08
CA SER A 15 -33.45 -24.46 -14.38
C SER A 15 -32.22 -24.08 -13.56
N SER A 16 -31.06 -24.13 -14.18
CA SER A 16 -29.86 -23.47 -13.66
C SER A 16 -30.14 -21.98 -13.67
N THR A 17 -30.61 -21.46 -12.54
CA THR A 17 -30.59 -20.02 -12.30
C THR A 17 -29.11 -19.64 -12.25
N ALA A 18 -28.58 -19.15 -13.37
CA ALA A 18 -27.36 -18.39 -13.37
C ALA A 18 -27.58 -17.27 -12.36
N LEU A 19 -26.90 -17.36 -11.22
CA LEU A 19 -26.76 -16.24 -10.30
C LEU A 19 -26.07 -15.16 -11.13
N ALA A 20 -26.86 -14.24 -11.68
CA ALA A 20 -26.33 -13.04 -12.29
C ALA A 20 -25.47 -12.38 -11.22
N ASP A 21 -24.16 -12.24 -11.50
CA ASP A 21 -23.25 -11.53 -10.64
C ASP A 21 -23.86 -10.16 -10.35
N ALA A 22 -24.27 -9.95 -9.10
CA ALA A 22 -24.79 -8.67 -8.69
C ALA A 22 -23.72 -7.61 -9.00
N PRO A 23 -24.06 -6.54 -9.73
CA PRO A 23 -23.10 -5.50 -10.02
C PRO A 23 -22.52 -4.97 -8.71
N CYS A 24 -21.19 -4.87 -8.64
CA CYS A 24 -20.53 -4.28 -7.49
C CYS A 24 -20.90 -2.80 -7.40
N ASP A 25 -21.93 -2.49 -6.64
CA ASP A 25 -22.44 -1.12 -6.48
C ASP A 25 -21.66 -0.42 -5.35
N TYR A 26 -20.60 0.31 -5.73
CA TYR A 26 -19.74 1.04 -4.80
C TYR A 26 -20.18 2.48 -4.71
N LYS A 27 -21.06 2.77 -3.78
CA LYS A 27 -21.54 4.14 -3.55
C LYS A 27 -20.71 4.95 -2.55
N VAL A 28 -19.68 4.39 -1.91
CA VAL A 28 -19.01 5.08 -0.80
C VAL A 28 -17.50 5.05 -1.02
N ASP A 29 -16.88 6.23 -0.87
CA ASP A 29 -15.46 6.53 -0.82
C ASP A 29 -14.54 5.60 -1.61
N ASN A 30 -14.14 6.04 -2.80
CA ASN A 30 -13.20 5.34 -3.70
C ASN A 30 -11.78 5.20 -3.11
N LYS A 31 -11.65 5.01 -1.81
CA LYS A 31 -10.39 4.94 -1.10
C LYS A 31 -10.38 3.79 -0.09
N ILE A 32 -9.41 2.90 -0.22
CA ILE A 32 -9.10 1.88 0.78
C ILE A 32 -7.87 2.36 1.56
N ILE A 33 -7.93 2.33 2.88
CA ILE A 33 -6.84 2.78 3.74
C ILE A 33 -6.27 1.56 4.47
N TYR A 34 -4.96 1.32 4.28
CA TYR A 34 -4.18 0.37 5.06
C TYR A 34 -3.40 1.15 6.11
N GLU A 35 -3.66 0.87 7.38
CA GLU A 35 -3.01 1.57 8.49
C GLU A 35 -1.86 0.74 9.06
N GLY A 36 -0.74 1.41 9.31
CA GLY A 36 0.39 0.89 10.07
C GLY A 36 0.71 1.82 11.25
N HIS A 37 1.31 1.28 12.30
CA HIS A 37 1.67 2.04 13.48
C HIS A 37 3.14 1.85 13.83
N ILE A 38 3.80 2.94 14.21
CA ILE A 38 5.17 2.96 14.71
C ILE A 38 5.21 3.62 16.09
N GLU A 39 6.16 3.20 16.91
CA GLU A 39 6.38 3.75 18.25
C GLU A 39 7.24 5.01 18.22
N SER A 40 8.31 4.96 17.42
CA SER A 40 9.26 6.06 17.29
C SER A 40 10.04 5.99 15.98
N VAL A 41 10.60 7.12 15.58
CA VAL A 41 11.54 7.21 14.45
C VAL A 41 12.77 7.98 14.89
N ARG A 42 13.93 7.47 14.53
CA ARG A 42 15.22 8.10 14.81
C ARG A 42 15.96 8.34 13.50
N LEU A 43 16.49 9.55 13.35
CA LEU A 43 17.49 9.85 12.32
C LEU A 43 18.83 9.24 12.75
N VAL A 44 19.36 8.32 11.93
CA VAL A 44 20.64 7.66 12.20
C VAL A 44 21.79 8.44 11.57
N SER A 45 21.64 8.85 10.33
CA SER A 45 22.64 9.66 9.62
C SER A 45 22.02 10.50 8.51
N LYS A 46 22.70 11.61 8.22
CA LYS A 46 22.41 12.47 7.08
C LYS A 46 23.72 12.99 6.52
N SER A 47 23.97 12.80 5.24
CA SER A 47 25.18 13.28 4.57
C SER A 47 24.87 13.81 3.18
N ILE A 48 25.75 14.69 2.68
CA ILE A 48 25.70 15.21 1.32
C ILE A 48 27.06 14.96 0.69
N ASP A 49 27.10 14.08 -0.30
CA ASP A 49 28.30 13.67 -0.98
C ASP A 49 28.34 14.20 -2.41
N LYS A 50 29.55 14.41 -2.95
CA LYS A 50 29.72 14.65 -4.37
C LYS A 50 29.59 13.35 -5.14
N VAL A 51 28.87 13.37 -6.26
CA VAL A 51 28.78 12.21 -7.14
C VAL A 51 30.08 12.09 -7.96
N PRO A 52 30.81 10.96 -7.86
CA PRO A 52 32.04 10.76 -8.60
C PRO A 52 31.82 10.89 -10.13
N LYS A 53 32.75 11.53 -10.82
CA LYS A 53 32.75 11.70 -12.28
C LYS A 53 31.64 12.57 -12.87
N VAL A 54 30.75 13.12 -12.05
CA VAL A 54 29.69 14.02 -12.53
C VAL A 54 29.89 15.39 -11.90
N LYS A 55 30.07 16.42 -12.75
CA LYS A 55 30.26 17.80 -12.28
C LYS A 55 28.94 18.34 -11.73
N ASN A 56 29.04 19.09 -10.63
CA ASN A 56 27.93 19.82 -10.02
C ASN A 56 26.73 18.99 -9.54
N ILE A 57 26.85 17.65 -9.51
CA ILE A 57 25.84 16.78 -8.93
C ILE A 57 26.28 16.33 -7.53
N ARG A 58 25.36 16.41 -6.60
CA ARG A 58 25.51 15.95 -5.22
C ARG A 58 24.43 14.90 -4.92
N ASN A 59 24.66 14.11 -3.89
CA ASN A 59 23.71 13.11 -3.41
C ASN A 59 23.47 13.32 -1.92
N CYS A 60 22.24 13.61 -1.54
CA CYS A 60 21.85 13.55 -0.12
C CYS A 60 21.45 12.13 0.23
N LYS A 61 22.04 11.61 1.31
CA LYS A 61 21.77 10.29 1.87
C LYS A 61 21.22 10.45 3.27
N VAL A 62 20.11 9.78 3.54
CA VAL A 62 19.43 9.79 4.83
C VAL A 62 19.22 8.35 5.28
N SER A 63 19.58 8.06 6.53
CA SER A 63 19.26 6.78 7.19
C SER A 63 18.39 7.06 8.40
N ILE A 64 17.29 6.35 8.49
CA ILE A 64 16.36 6.39 9.63
C ILE A 64 16.10 4.99 10.15
N GLU A 65 15.69 4.90 11.38
CA GLU A 65 15.16 3.67 11.99
C GLU A 65 13.81 3.95 12.61
N ALA A 66 12.84 3.08 12.34
CA ALA A 66 11.56 3.07 13.02
C ALA A 66 11.52 1.91 14.03
N ARG A 67 10.85 2.11 15.17
CA ARG A 67 10.54 1.05 16.12
C ARG A 67 9.08 0.66 15.99
N VAL A 68 8.83 -0.65 15.85
CA VAL A 68 7.50 -1.25 15.74
C VAL A 68 7.47 -2.50 16.61
N ASP A 69 6.58 -2.57 17.57
CA ASP A 69 6.44 -3.70 18.51
C ASP A 69 7.78 -4.13 19.15
N GLY A 70 8.63 -3.12 19.47
CA GLY A 70 9.96 -3.32 20.05
C GLY A 70 11.06 -3.66 19.06
N GLU A 71 10.76 -3.99 17.80
CA GLU A 71 11.73 -4.27 16.74
C GLU A 71 12.15 -3.01 16.00
N LEU A 72 13.38 -3.01 15.45
CA LEU A 72 13.95 -1.88 14.71
C LEU A 72 13.95 -2.18 13.22
N TYR A 73 13.37 -1.26 12.47
CA TYR A 73 13.30 -1.29 11.00
C TYR A 73 14.17 -0.18 10.41
N PRO A 74 15.39 -0.49 9.94
CA PRO A 74 16.25 0.49 9.30
C PRO A 74 15.80 0.77 7.87
N SER A 75 15.91 2.03 7.44
CA SER A 75 15.67 2.40 6.06
C SER A 75 16.60 3.52 5.61
N LYS A 76 16.88 3.54 4.30
CA LYS A 76 17.74 4.53 3.67
C LYS A 76 17.04 5.16 2.48
N GLY A 77 17.27 6.45 2.30
CA GLY A 77 16.86 7.18 1.12
C GLY A 77 18.01 7.99 0.57
N GLU A 78 18.05 8.11 -0.74
CA GLU A 78 19.06 8.90 -1.44
C GLU A 78 18.38 9.75 -2.51
N TYR A 79 18.89 10.97 -2.71
CA TYR A 79 18.40 11.86 -3.73
C TYR A 79 19.56 12.67 -4.35
N MET A 80 19.77 12.46 -5.65
CA MET A 80 20.76 13.23 -6.42
C MET A 80 20.16 14.54 -6.88
N PHE A 81 20.95 15.64 -6.78
CA PHE A 81 20.50 16.98 -7.12
C PHE A 81 21.60 17.81 -7.75
N GLY A 82 21.20 18.73 -8.60
CA GLY A 82 22.05 19.71 -9.26
C GLY A 82 22.07 21.07 -8.53
N PRO A 83 22.72 22.06 -9.13
CA PRO A 83 22.85 23.40 -8.54
C PRO A 83 21.52 24.16 -8.40
N ASP A 84 20.49 23.77 -9.17
CA ASP A 84 19.20 24.45 -9.19
C ASP A 84 18.28 24.06 -8.02
N MET A 85 18.67 23.04 -7.24
CA MET A 85 17.91 22.56 -6.09
C MET A 85 18.66 22.85 -4.79
N SER A 86 17.92 23.27 -3.76
CA SER A 86 18.51 23.48 -2.43
C SER A 86 18.90 22.14 -1.79
N GLN A 87 19.94 22.16 -0.95
CA GLN A 87 20.36 20.99 -0.18
C GLN A 87 19.25 20.51 0.78
N MET A 88 18.46 21.44 1.29
CA MET A 88 17.36 21.15 2.19
C MET A 88 16.26 20.37 1.48
N ASP A 89 15.85 20.82 0.29
CA ASP A 89 14.82 20.16 -0.51
C ASP A 89 15.28 18.76 -0.96
N ALA A 90 16.52 18.65 -1.42
CA ALA A 90 17.10 17.37 -1.81
C ALA A 90 17.12 16.37 -0.66
N CYS A 91 17.49 16.82 0.53
CA CYS A 91 17.51 15.96 1.70
C CYS A 91 16.10 15.63 2.22
N SER A 92 15.13 16.51 2.02
CA SER A 92 13.71 16.21 2.28
C SER A 92 13.23 15.06 1.38
N HIS A 93 13.54 15.11 0.08
CA HIS A 93 13.24 14.01 -0.84
C HIS A 93 13.94 12.69 -0.46
N ALA A 94 15.19 12.75 0.00
CA ALA A 94 15.89 11.56 0.49
C ALA A 94 15.21 10.99 1.74
N GLU A 95 14.79 11.85 2.67
CA GLU A 95 14.06 11.44 3.86
C GLU A 95 12.71 10.80 3.52
N ASP A 96 11.95 11.37 2.60
CA ASP A 96 10.70 10.80 2.12
C ASP A 96 10.87 9.42 1.49
N ARG A 97 11.98 9.20 0.77
CA ARG A 97 12.32 7.86 0.25
C ARG A 97 12.61 6.86 1.37
N ALA A 98 13.35 7.29 2.40
CA ALA A 98 13.58 6.46 3.57
C ALA A 98 12.27 6.12 4.31
N LYS A 99 11.38 7.10 4.50
CA LYS A 99 10.05 6.87 5.11
C LYS A 99 9.19 5.88 4.31
N ARG A 100 9.23 5.96 2.97
CA ARG A 100 8.56 4.96 2.11
C ARG A 100 9.15 3.57 2.24
N GLY A 101 10.46 3.46 2.49
CA GLY A 101 11.10 2.19 2.83
C GLY A 101 10.51 1.57 4.08
N ILE A 102 10.40 2.33 5.17
CA ILE A 102 9.74 1.90 6.41
C ILE A 102 8.29 1.46 6.14
N MET A 103 7.54 2.25 5.34
CA MET A 103 6.15 1.92 5.02
C MET A 103 6.02 0.55 4.35
N ARG A 104 6.92 0.21 3.41
CA ARG A 104 6.90 -1.08 2.71
C ARG A 104 7.16 -2.26 3.64
N GLU A 105 7.98 -2.08 4.67
CA GLU A 105 8.26 -3.11 5.66
C GLU A 105 7.07 -3.32 6.61
N ILE A 106 6.43 -2.23 7.06
CA ILE A 106 5.34 -2.29 8.05
C ILE A 106 4.00 -2.67 7.39
N ILE A 107 3.74 -2.20 6.18
CA ILE A 107 2.53 -2.52 5.41
C ILE A 107 2.97 -3.33 4.18
N PRO A 108 3.04 -4.66 4.29
CA PRO A 108 3.50 -5.50 3.19
C PRO A 108 2.60 -5.35 1.95
N GLU A 109 3.22 -5.44 0.78
CA GLU A 109 2.52 -5.38 -0.52
C GLU A 109 1.50 -6.53 -0.69
N THR A 110 1.64 -7.58 0.11
CA THR A 110 0.77 -8.76 0.12
C THR A 110 -0.59 -8.55 0.79
N LEU A 111 -0.92 -7.36 1.28
CA LEU A 111 -2.31 -6.99 1.51
C LEU A 111 -3.05 -6.91 0.17
N LYS A 112 -2.89 -7.99 -0.61
CA LYS A 112 -3.69 -8.24 -1.79
C LYS A 112 -5.10 -8.41 -1.32
N SER A 113 -5.93 -7.51 -1.76
CA SER A 113 -7.37 -7.53 -1.76
C SER A 113 -7.95 -8.88 -1.33
N GLU A 114 -8.60 -8.92 -0.20
CA GLU A 114 -9.61 -9.94 0.01
C GLU A 114 -10.60 -9.79 -1.14
N LYS A 115 -10.64 -10.80 -2.01
CA LYS A 115 -11.68 -10.92 -3.02
C LYS A 115 -13.00 -11.11 -2.29
N SER A 116 -13.65 -10.04 -1.95
CA SER A 116 -15.00 -10.07 -1.46
C SER A 116 -15.92 -10.27 -2.66
N LEU A 117 -16.48 -11.48 -2.76
CA LEU A 117 -17.64 -11.79 -3.63
C LEU A 117 -17.51 -11.32 -5.09
N ASN A 118 -16.60 -11.89 -5.86
CA ASN A 118 -16.43 -11.67 -7.31
C ASN A 118 -16.15 -10.23 -7.77
N CYS A 119 -15.99 -9.28 -6.84
CA CYS A 119 -15.64 -7.92 -7.15
C CYS A 119 -14.16 -7.67 -6.88
N ASP A 120 -13.39 -7.32 -7.90
CA ASP A 120 -12.01 -6.89 -7.74
C ASP A 120 -11.99 -5.43 -7.23
N LEU A 121 -12.08 -5.29 -5.91
CA LEU A 121 -12.11 -3.99 -5.22
C LEU A 121 -10.85 -3.16 -5.47
N THR A 122 -9.76 -3.79 -5.86
CA THR A 122 -8.46 -3.13 -6.02
C THR A 122 -8.37 -2.31 -7.29
N LYS A 123 -9.09 -2.72 -8.35
CA LYS A 123 -9.03 -2.04 -9.65
C LYS A 123 -9.83 -0.74 -9.73
N SER A 124 -10.83 -0.57 -8.86
CA SER A 124 -11.74 0.57 -8.91
C SER A 124 -11.57 1.57 -7.77
N ARG A 125 -10.68 1.31 -6.83
CA ARG A 125 -10.49 2.15 -5.64
C ARG A 125 -9.04 2.58 -5.47
N LYS A 126 -8.86 3.86 -5.14
CA LYS A 126 -7.58 4.40 -4.73
C LYS A 126 -7.12 3.72 -3.44
N GLN A 127 -5.97 3.05 -3.48
CA GLN A 127 -5.39 2.42 -2.31
C GLN A 127 -4.41 3.36 -1.64
N CYS A 128 -4.60 3.58 -0.34
CA CYS A 128 -3.70 4.41 0.45
C CYS A 128 -3.09 3.61 1.59
N LYS A 129 -1.81 3.79 1.79
CA LYS A 129 -1.07 3.28 2.93
C LYS A 129 -0.75 4.46 3.83
N VAL A 130 -1.14 4.40 5.09
CA VAL A 130 -0.93 5.47 6.08
C VAL A 130 -0.22 4.90 7.29
N ILE A 131 0.89 5.51 7.67
CA ILE A 131 1.58 5.17 8.92
C ILE A 131 1.36 6.29 9.94
N TYR A 132 0.97 5.89 11.12
CA TYR A 132 0.83 6.75 12.27
C TYR A 132 1.93 6.48 13.30
N MET A 133 2.41 7.54 13.93
CA MET A 133 3.26 7.46 15.10
C MET A 133 2.43 7.79 16.34
N ASN A 134 2.46 6.92 17.34
CA ASN A 134 1.83 7.19 18.62
C ASN A 134 2.73 8.12 19.44
N THR A 135 2.18 9.24 19.87
CA THR A 135 2.87 10.22 20.72
C THR A 135 2.09 10.46 22.01
N SER A 136 2.69 11.12 22.97
CA SER A 136 2.01 11.51 24.21
C SER A 136 0.78 12.41 24.04
N ILE A 137 0.68 13.08 22.89
CA ILE A 137 -0.44 13.96 22.53
C ILE A 137 -1.44 13.32 21.56
N GLY A 138 -1.25 12.03 21.20
CA GLY A 138 -2.11 11.28 20.30
C GLY A 138 -1.42 10.75 19.04
N LYS A 139 -2.21 10.27 18.09
CA LYS A 139 -1.71 9.76 16.81
C LYS A 139 -1.29 10.91 15.90
N VAL A 140 -0.06 10.89 15.42
CA VAL A 140 0.46 11.81 14.41
C VAL A 140 0.73 11.07 13.11
N LYS A 141 0.26 11.59 11.98
CA LYS A 141 0.52 11.01 10.68
C LYS A 141 2.00 11.14 10.34
N PHE A 142 2.68 10.00 10.18
CA PHE A 142 4.10 9.94 9.83
C PHE A 142 4.31 9.95 8.32
N MET A 143 3.54 9.16 7.60
CA MET A 143 3.62 9.04 6.13
C MET A 143 2.29 8.60 5.55
N GLU A 144 1.99 9.11 4.35
CA GLU A 144 0.87 8.65 3.52
C GLU A 144 1.36 8.44 2.09
N SER A 145 0.95 7.35 1.47
CA SER A 145 1.18 7.07 0.06
C SER A 145 -0.07 6.46 -0.53
N CYS A 146 -0.57 7.04 -1.61
CA CYS A 146 -1.73 6.54 -2.35
C CYS A 146 -1.30 6.12 -3.76
N GLU A 147 -1.80 4.98 -4.21
CA GLU A 147 -1.66 4.49 -5.58
C GLU A 147 -2.97 4.75 -6.33
N GLU A 148 -2.86 5.24 -7.54
CA GLU A 148 -4.00 5.49 -8.43
C GLU A 148 -4.30 4.27 -9.30
#